data_ff5f7b6fbf3b32190f869d0a9c269e00
#
_entry.id   ff5f7b6fbf3b32190f869d0a9c269e00
#
_cell.length_a   1.000
_cell.length_b   1.000
_cell.length_c   1.000
_cell.angle_alpha   90.00
_cell.angle_beta   90.00
_cell.angle_gamma   90.00
#
_symmetry.space_group_name_H-M   'P 1'
#
loop_
_entity.id
_entity.type
_entity.pdbx_description
1 polymer ?
#
loop_
_entity_poly.entity_id
_entity_poly.type
_entity_poly.pdbx_seq_one_letter_code
_entity_poly.pdbx_strand_id
1 'polypeptide(L)'
;VRGHVLAHTHPWLTDLVCTGHDADELGALLFPNVDQLRKRLPGLEGLTATELATHPLVKQTLADALRSHNDAYRASSTRIARALILDRPPCIDAGEITDKGHINQRGVLINRADSVRRLYAATVNDCPPDCLLFE
;
A
#
# COMPACT_ATOMS: atom_id res chain seq x y z
N VAL A 1 -5.84 -12.96 -0.61
CA VAL A 1 -4.90 -12.14 0.17
C VAL A 1 -5.35 -10.68 0.22
N ARG A 2 -5.68 -10.11 -0.92
CA ARG A 2 -6.10 -8.69 -0.99
C ARG A 2 -7.27 -8.39 -0.06
N GLY A 3 -8.31 -9.22 -0.07
CA GLY A 3 -9.48 -9.02 0.79
C GLY A 3 -9.17 -9.08 2.27
N HIS A 4 -8.30 -9.98 2.69
CA HIS A 4 -7.86 -10.10 4.07
C HIS A 4 -7.05 -8.87 4.50
N VAL A 5 -6.15 -8.39 3.64
CA VAL A 5 -5.35 -7.19 3.93
C VAL A 5 -6.26 -5.97 4.05
N LEU A 6 -7.23 -5.81 3.13
CA LEU A 6 -8.17 -4.70 3.19
C LEU A 6 -9.01 -4.72 4.47
N ALA A 7 -9.42 -5.90 4.93
CA ALA A 7 -10.17 -6.03 6.18
C ALA A 7 -9.33 -5.56 7.37
N HIS A 8 -8.04 -5.89 7.42
CA HIS A 8 -7.14 -5.49 8.51
C HIS A 8 -6.71 -4.02 8.44
N THR A 9 -6.75 -3.42 7.24
CA THR A 9 -6.31 -2.03 7.05
C THR A 9 -7.46 -1.03 6.97
N HIS A 10 -8.72 -1.49 7.03
CA HIS A 10 -9.87 -0.59 7.05
C HIS A 10 -9.83 0.32 8.29
N PRO A 11 -10.08 1.62 8.18
CA PRO A 11 -10.48 2.41 7.01
C PRO A 11 -9.33 3.16 6.32
N TRP A 12 -8.08 2.78 6.54
CA TRP A 12 -6.90 3.56 6.14
C TRP A 12 -6.58 3.50 4.66
N LEU A 13 -7.04 2.46 3.95
CA LEU A 13 -6.79 2.28 2.52
C LEU A 13 -8.10 2.26 1.74
N THR A 14 -8.10 2.85 0.54
CA THR A 14 -9.21 2.67 -0.41
C THR A 14 -9.08 1.36 -1.14
N ASP A 15 -7.85 0.95 -1.46
CA ASP A 15 -7.57 -0.31 -2.13
C ASP A 15 -6.08 -0.63 -2.02
N LEU A 16 -5.69 -1.79 -2.52
CA LEU A 16 -4.28 -2.16 -2.66
C LEU A 16 -4.11 -3.15 -3.81
N VAL A 17 -2.88 -3.27 -4.29
CA VAL A 17 -2.51 -4.23 -5.33
C VAL A 17 -1.35 -5.07 -4.82
N CYS A 18 -1.52 -6.39 -4.84
CA CYS A 18 -0.47 -7.31 -4.45
C CYS A 18 0.56 -7.47 -5.55
N THR A 19 1.84 -7.55 -5.15
CA THR A 19 2.97 -7.70 -6.04
C THR A 19 3.75 -8.96 -5.67
N GLY A 20 4.70 -9.37 -6.53
CA GLY A 20 5.60 -10.45 -6.19
C GLY A 20 5.09 -11.84 -6.52
N HIS A 21 4.21 -11.94 -7.51
CA HIS A 21 3.72 -13.25 -7.97
C HIS A 21 4.86 -14.16 -8.43
N ASP A 22 5.95 -13.56 -8.91
CA ASP A 22 7.15 -14.28 -9.38
C ASP A 22 8.36 -14.08 -8.43
N ALA A 23 8.14 -13.50 -7.26
CA ALA A 23 9.20 -13.21 -6.30
C ALA A 23 9.03 -14.05 -5.03
N ASP A 24 10.10 -14.16 -4.24
CA ASP A 24 10.09 -14.91 -2.98
C ASP A 24 9.26 -14.23 -1.90
N GLU A 25 9.03 -12.93 -2.03
CA GLU A 25 8.30 -12.12 -1.05
C GLU A 25 7.07 -11.48 -1.68
N LEU A 26 5.94 -11.56 -0.98
CA LEU A 26 4.72 -10.86 -1.37
C LEU A 26 4.81 -9.41 -0.91
N GLY A 27 4.56 -8.49 -1.83
CA GLY A 27 4.50 -7.06 -1.55
C GLY A 27 3.14 -6.48 -1.88
N ALA A 28 2.97 -5.20 -1.58
CA ALA A 28 1.73 -4.49 -1.88
C ALA A 28 1.99 -3.02 -2.23
N LEU A 29 1.24 -2.52 -3.21
CA LEU A 29 1.12 -1.10 -3.47
C LEU A 29 -0.16 -0.62 -2.80
N LEU A 30 -0.06 0.37 -1.92
CA LEU A 30 -1.16 0.82 -1.08
C LEU A 30 -1.75 2.13 -1.61
N PHE A 31 -3.08 2.16 -1.76
CA PHE A 31 -3.81 3.39 -2.09
C PHE A 31 -4.43 3.95 -0.81
N PRO A 32 -3.82 5.00 -0.21
CA PRO A 32 -4.33 5.54 1.05
C PRO A 32 -5.70 6.17 0.91
N ASN A 33 -6.51 6.02 1.95
CA ASN A 33 -7.76 6.76 2.07
C ASN A 33 -7.45 8.11 2.73
N VAL A 34 -7.18 9.12 1.90
CA VAL A 34 -6.74 10.44 2.35
C VAL A 34 -7.76 11.08 3.30
N ASP A 35 -9.06 10.98 2.97
CA ASP A 35 -10.11 11.56 3.81
C ASP A 35 -10.13 10.95 5.20
N GLN A 36 -10.04 9.63 5.30
CA GLN A 36 -10.05 8.94 6.59
C GLN A 36 -8.79 9.21 7.41
N LEU A 37 -7.65 9.27 6.75
CA LEU A 37 -6.38 9.61 7.41
C LEU A 37 -6.46 11.01 8.02
N ARG A 38 -6.97 11.99 7.26
CA ARG A 38 -7.10 13.37 7.75
C ARG A 38 -8.10 13.49 8.90
N LYS A 39 -9.21 12.75 8.84
CA LYS A 39 -10.25 12.82 9.85
C LYS A 39 -9.86 12.14 11.15
N ARG A 40 -9.15 11.02 11.07
CA ARG A 40 -8.90 10.15 12.23
C ARG A 40 -7.55 10.38 12.90
N LEU A 41 -6.57 10.90 12.17
CA LEU A 41 -5.22 11.12 12.71
C LEU A 41 -4.98 12.61 12.94
N PRO A 42 -4.41 12.98 14.10
CA PRO A 42 -4.17 14.39 14.42
C PRO A 42 -3.04 15.00 13.58
N GLY A 43 -3.19 16.28 13.22
CA GLY A 43 -2.14 17.04 12.56
C GLY A 43 -1.99 16.78 11.07
N LEU A 44 -2.91 16.04 10.45
CA LEU A 44 -2.81 15.73 9.02
C LEU A 44 -3.70 16.61 8.12
N GLU A 45 -4.48 17.51 8.71
CA GLU A 45 -5.33 18.40 7.95
C GLU A 45 -4.50 19.31 7.05
N GLY A 46 -4.92 19.45 5.80
CA GLY A 46 -4.27 20.32 4.83
C GLY A 46 -3.03 19.73 4.16
N LEU A 47 -2.62 18.52 4.52
CA LEU A 47 -1.49 17.87 3.86
C LEU A 47 -1.90 17.27 2.52
N THR A 48 -1.00 17.32 1.53
CA THR A 48 -1.22 16.70 0.23
C THR A 48 -1.06 15.18 0.33
N ALA A 49 -1.50 14.46 -0.70
CA ALA A 49 -1.32 13.01 -0.77
C ALA A 49 0.17 12.63 -0.71
N THR A 50 1.04 13.40 -1.37
CA THR A 50 2.49 13.17 -1.32
C THR A 50 3.05 13.34 0.08
N GLU A 51 2.62 14.39 0.79
CA GLU A 51 3.03 14.63 2.17
C GLU A 51 2.54 13.52 3.11
N LEU A 52 1.32 13.04 2.90
CA LEU A 52 0.77 11.93 3.69
C LEU A 52 1.53 10.63 3.44
N ALA A 53 1.90 10.34 2.20
CA ALA A 53 2.61 9.11 1.84
C ALA A 53 3.97 8.98 2.55
N THR A 54 4.59 10.10 2.91
CA THR A 54 5.89 10.11 3.59
C THR A 54 5.81 10.51 5.07
N HIS A 55 4.60 10.76 5.57
CA HIS A 55 4.41 11.21 6.96
C HIS A 55 4.62 10.06 7.95
N PRO A 56 5.43 10.27 9.01
CA PRO A 56 5.72 9.19 9.97
C PRO A 56 4.48 8.59 10.64
N LEU A 57 3.48 9.40 10.96
CA LEU A 57 2.25 8.92 11.59
C LEU A 57 1.45 8.01 10.65
N VAL A 58 1.36 8.37 9.37
CA VAL A 58 0.70 7.54 8.35
C VAL A 58 1.44 6.23 8.19
N LYS A 59 2.77 6.30 8.08
CA LYS A 59 3.62 5.11 7.96
C LYS A 59 3.41 4.17 9.15
N GLN A 60 3.42 4.70 10.37
CA GLN A 60 3.23 3.90 11.59
C GLN A 60 1.84 3.27 11.63
N THR A 61 0.80 4.03 11.29
CA THR A 61 -0.58 3.54 11.28
C THR A 61 -0.75 2.38 10.30
N LEU A 62 -0.23 2.53 9.08
CA LEU A 62 -0.31 1.48 8.07
C LEU A 62 0.56 0.28 8.44
N ALA A 63 1.74 0.52 9.02
CA ALA A 63 2.61 -0.56 9.48
C ALA A 63 1.93 -1.41 10.55
N ASP A 64 1.27 -0.79 11.52
CA ASP A 64 0.56 -1.50 12.58
C ASP A 64 -0.60 -2.34 12.02
N ALA A 65 -1.35 -1.77 11.06
CA ALA A 65 -2.44 -2.48 10.41
C ALA A 65 -1.95 -3.69 9.61
N LEU A 66 -0.85 -3.55 8.87
CA LEU A 66 -0.28 -4.65 8.10
C LEU A 66 0.35 -5.71 9.01
N ARG A 67 0.95 -5.31 10.13
CA ARG A 67 1.45 -6.28 11.12
C ARG A 67 0.31 -7.12 11.70
N SER A 68 -0.84 -6.51 11.94
CA SER A 68 -2.03 -7.25 12.39
C SER A 68 -2.43 -8.32 11.37
N HIS A 69 -2.44 -7.98 10.08
CA HIS A 69 -2.68 -8.95 9.02
C HIS A 69 -1.61 -10.07 9.04
N ASN A 70 -0.34 -9.69 9.12
CA ASN A 70 0.76 -10.65 9.08
C ASN A 70 0.74 -11.60 10.28
N ASP A 71 0.31 -11.14 11.44
CA ASP A 71 0.15 -11.99 12.62
C ASP A 71 -0.94 -13.06 12.44
N ALA A 72 -1.99 -12.71 11.70
CA ALA A 72 -3.08 -13.64 11.40
C ALA A 72 -2.74 -14.58 10.23
N TYR A 73 -1.92 -14.12 9.28
CA TYR A 73 -1.62 -14.83 8.03
C TYR A 73 -0.11 -14.90 7.82
N ARG A 74 0.54 -15.86 8.46
CA ARG A 74 2.01 -15.97 8.53
C ARG A 74 2.67 -16.68 7.35
N ALA A 75 1.88 -17.39 6.54
CA ALA A 75 2.44 -18.10 5.38
C ALA A 75 3.02 -17.12 4.36
N SER A 76 4.13 -17.51 3.71
CA SER A 76 4.81 -16.65 2.73
C SER A 76 3.92 -16.21 1.57
N SER A 77 2.89 -16.99 1.25
CA SER A 77 1.93 -16.68 0.18
C SER A 77 0.83 -15.68 0.61
N THR A 78 0.72 -15.37 1.91
CA THR A 78 -0.32 -14.49 2.45
C THR A 78 0.23 -13.33 3.28
N ARG A 79 1.45 -13.47 3.78
CA ARG A 79 2.13 -12.43 4.56
C ARG A 79 2.64 -11.33 3.65
N ILE A 80 2.40 -10.08 4.01
CA ILE A 80 2.93 -8.92 3.29
C ILE A 80 4.33 -8.62 3.85
N ALA A 81 5.37 -8.89 3.06
CA ALA A 81 6.75 -8.68 3.49
C ALA A 81 7.19 -7.24 3.32
N ARG A 82 6.61 -6.53 2.35
CA ARG A 82 6.94 -5.13 2.06
C ARG A 82 5.75 -4.43 1.44
N ALA A 83 5.69 -3.11 1.58
CA ALA A 83 4.62 -2.30 1.00
C ALA A 83 5.13 -0.91 0.64
N LEU A 84 4.53 -0.30 -0.37
CA LEU A 84 4.80 1.06 -0.78
C LEU A 84 3.52 1.87 -0.71
N ILE A 85 3.57 3.02 -0.05
CA ILE A 85 2.44 3.95 0.05
C ILE A 85 2.44 4.83 -1.21
N LEU A 86 1.38 4.71 -2.01
CA LEU A 86 1.26 5.49 -3.23
C LEU A 86 0.67 6.86 -2.93
N ASP A 87 1.06 7.87 -3.70
CA ASP A 87 0.59 9.25 -3.53
C ASP A 87 -0.40 9.68 -4.60
N ARG A 88 -0.74 8.80 -5.54
CA ARG A 88 -1.75 9.06 -6.58
C ARG A 88 -2.80 7.96 -6.59
N PRO A 89 -4.09 8.34 -6.61
CA PRO A 89 -5.17 7.36 -6.65
C PRO A 89 -5.17 6.58 -7.96
N PRO A 90 -5.92 5.46 -8.03
CA PRO A 90 -6.06 4.73 -9.29
C PRO A 90 -6.71 5.62 -10.35
N CYS A 91 -6.24 5.51 -11.58
CA CYS A 91 -6.69 6.35 -12.70
C CYS A 91 -7.56 5.53 -13.66
N ILE A 92 -8.79 5.98 -13.87
CA ILE A 92 -9.73 5.35 -14.80
C ILE A 92 -9.18 5.44 -16.22
N ASP A 93 -8.70 6.61 -16.62
CA ASP A 93 -8.22 6.86 -17.98
C ASP A 93 -6.95 6.07 -18.32
N ALA A 94 -6.20 5.66 -17.31
CA ALA A 94 -4.99 4.86 -17.48
C ALA A 94 -5.26 3.35 -17.40
N GLY A 95 -6.53 2.94 -17.31
CA GLY A 95 -6.90 1.52 -17.25
C GLY A 95 -6.67 0.87 -15.90
N GLU A 96 -6.61 1.65 -14.82
CA GLU A 96 -6.41 1.14 -13.47
C GLU A 96 -7.71 0.80 -12.75
N ILE A 97 -8.83 1.20 -13.31
CA ILE A 97 -10.17 0.88 -12.78
C ILE A 97 -11.00 0.30 -13.92
N THR A 98 -11.68 -0.81 -13.67
CA THR A 98 -12.51 -1.48 -14.67
C THR A 98 -13.83 -0.75 -14.88
N ASP A 99 -14.57 -1.14 -15.93
CA ASP A 99 -15.91 -0.58 -16.24
C ASP A 99 -16.90 -0.75 -15.07
N LYS A 100 -16.68 -1.75 -14.22
CA LYS A 100 -17.53 -2.02 -13.05
C LYS A 100 -17.08 -1.26 -11.81
N GLY A 101 -16.06 -0.40 -11.92
CA GLY A 101 -15.54 0.38 -10.81
C GLY A 101 -14.57 -0.37 -9.90
N HIS A 102 -14.11 -1.54 -10.30
CA HIS A 102 -13.14 -2.34 -9.53
C HIS A 102 -11.73 -2.02 -9.93
N ILE A 103 -10.78 -2.19 -8.99
CA ILE A 103 -9.36 -2.02 -9.31
C ILE A 103 -8.92 -3.05 -10.35
N ASN A 104 -8.18 -2.58 -11.34
CA ASN A 104 -7.53 -3.44 -12.32
C ASN A 104 -6.08 -3.65 -11.90
N GLN A 105 -5.81 -4.73 -11.17
CA GLN A 105 -4.50 -4.99 -10.59
C GLN A 105 -3.40 -5.05 -11.64
N ARG A 106 -3.67 -5.72 -12.76
CA ARG A 106 -2.70 -5.81 -13.86
C ARG A 106 -2.39 -4.44 -14.46
N GLY A 107 -3.41 -3.60 -14.66
CA GLY A 107 -3.21 -2.24 -15.15
C GLY A 107 -2.36 -1.40 -14.23
N VAL A 108 -2.59 -1.49 -12.93
CA VAL A 108 -1.79 -0.78 -11.93
C VAL A 108 -0.34 -1.26 -11.97
N LEU A 109 -0.11 -2.57 -12.02
CA LEU A 109 1.25 -3.13 -12.03
C LEU A 109 2.03 -2.72 -13.28
N ILE A 110 1.36 -2.63 -14.43
CA ILE A 110 1.98 -2.18 -15.68
C ILE A 110 2.32 -0.69 -15.60
N ASN A 111 1.34 0.13 -15.23
CA ASN A 111 1.50 1.59 -15.21
C ASN A 111 2.48 2.05 -14.13
N ARG A 112 2.58 1.31 -13.03
CA ARG A 112 3.40 1.68 -11.88
C ARG A 112 4.58 0.72 -11.68
N ALA A 113 5.10 0.20 -12.79
CA ALA A 113 6.25 -0.71 -12.77
C ALA A 113 7.46 -0.09 -12.04
N ASP A 114 7.67 1.23 -12.17
CA ASP A 114 8.74 1.93 -11.46
C ASP A 114 8.53 1.86 -9.94
N SER A 115 7.29 1.99 -9.48
CA SER A 115 6.97 1.86 -8.06
C SER A 115 7.24 0.44 -7.55
N VAL A 116 6.91 -0.57 -8.35
CA VAL A 116 7.21 -1.96 -8.01
C VAL A 116 8.73 -2.17 -7.89
N ARG A 117 9.50 -1.62 -8.81
CA ARG A 117 10.97 -1.69 -8.76
C ARG A 117 11.52 -1.03 -7.49
N ARG A 118 11.02 0.15 -7.15
CA ARG A 118 11.41 0.86 -5.91
C ARG A 118 11.09 0.02 -4.68
N LEU A 119 9.93 -0.62 -4.67
CA LEU A 119 9.49 -1.47 -3.54
C LEU A 119 10.49 -2.60 -3.30
N TYR A 120 10.90 -3.31 -4.34
CA TYR A 120 11.82 -4.45 -4.21
C TYR A 120 13.28 -4.06 -4.09
N ALA A 121 13.62 -2.82 -4.44
CA ALA A 121 14.98 -2.29 -4.24
C ALA A 121 15.22 -1.81 -2.81
N ALA A 122 14.16 -1.55 -2.03
CA ALA A 122 14.30 -1.06 -0.66
C ALA A 122 14.92 -2.12 0.25
N THR A 123 15.85 -1.68 1.12
CA THR A 123 16.49 -2.52 2.13
C THR A 123 16.33 -1.89 3.50
N VAL A 124 16.61 -2.64 4.56
CA VAL A 124 16.53 -2.15 5.94
C VAL A 124 17.39 -0.89 6.12
N ASN A 125 18.55 -0.84 5.47
CA ASN A 125 19.49 0.28 5.57
C ASN A 125 19.17 1.42 4.59
N ASP A 126 18.34 1.16 3.58
CA ASP A 126 17.98 2.13 2.54
C ASP A 126 16.49 2.02 2.24
N CYS A 127 15.68 2.38 3.24
CA CYS A 127 14.22 2.32 3.15
C CYS A 127 13.66 3.73 2.99
N PRO A 128 13.08 4.05 1.82
CA PRO A 128 12.43 5.35 1.63
C PRO A 128 11.29 5.57 2.62
N PRO A 129 10.93 6.83 2.93
CA PRO A 129 9.88 7.13 3.91
C PRO A 129 8.49 6.63 3.51
N ASP A 130 8.25 6.36 2.23
CA ASP A 130 6.97 5.83 1.75
C ASP A 130 6.96 4.30 1.63
N CYS A 131 8.04 3.64 2.04
CA CYS A 131 8.18 2.19 1.96
C CYS A 131 8.14 1.55 3.34
N LEU A 132 7.47 0.40 3.44
CA LEU A 132 7.36 -0.40 4.67
C LEU A 132 8.03 -1.75 4.45
N LEU A 133 8.90 -2.15 5.36
CA LEU A 133 9.54 -3.48 5.35
C LEU A 133 9.19 -4.20 6.64
N PHE A 134 8.80 -5.48 6.52
CA PHE A 134 8.41 -6.32 7.65
C PHE A 134 9.33 -7.52 7.74
N GLU A 135 9.69 -7.87 8.95
CA GLU A 135 10.47 -9.08 9.23
C GLU A 135 9.57 -10.30 9.46
#